data_f4b77368b8d22858dbbaef81f384c6ba
#
_entry.id   f4b77368b8d22858dbbaef81f384c6ba
#
_cell.length_a   1.000
_cell.length_b   1.000
_cell.length_c   1.000
_cell.angle_alpha   90.00
_cell.angle_beta   90.00
_cell.angle_gamma   90.00
#
_symmetry.space_group_name_H-M   'P 1'
#
loop_
_entity.id
_entity.type
_entity.pdbx_description
1 polymer ?
#
loop_
_entity_poly.entity_id
_entity_poly.type
_entity_poly.pdbx_seq_one_letter_code
_entity_poly.pdbx_strand_id
1 'polypeptide(L)'
;MAAQPSLDMTRFAFIVFLIAVVHAQDKIDNSGKRIRYAAIGDSYSIGEGASPDESWPAVLTGHLKEERIQIDLVANPSRTGWTTQQAIDQELPIFRKAQPSFATLQIGVNDWVQGIDEKTFRQRFTFLADQILTVLGDKNRLLIVTIPDFGVTPTGARYARGRSISEGIASFNRIINEESTKRGLRVVDIFELSKKMGEDRLLVAADGLHPSAKEYAEWEKIIFPVALELLKK
;
A
#
# COMPACT_ATOMS: atom_id res chain seq x y z
N MET A 1 76.26 -59.01 2.75
CA MET A 1 76.21 -57.53 2.55
C MET A 1 74.85 -57.18 2.01
N ALA A 2 74.02 -56.70 2.89
CA ALA A 2 72.60 -56.42 2.61
C ALA A 2 72.43 -54.95 2.23
N ALA A 3 71.75 -54.70 1.14
CA ALA A 3 71.28 -53.38 0.77
C ALA A 3 69.77 -53.27 1.06
N GLN A 4 69.39 -52.35 1.90
CA GLN A 4 68.00 -52.05 2.17
C GLN A 4 67.39 -51.18 1.05
N PRO A 5 66.15 -51.37 0.69
CA PRO A 5 65.43 -50.44 -0.17
C PRO A 5 64.74 -49.33 0.63
N SER A 6 64.85 -48.12 0.16
CA SER A 6 64.22 -46.89 0.65
C SER A 6 62.71 -46.92 0.44
N LEU A 7 61.92 -46.58 1.46
CA LEU A 7 60.52 -46.32 1.37
C LEU A 7 60.27 -44.93 0.78
N ASP A 8 59.60 -44.90 -0.37
CA ASP A 8 59.12 -43.70 -1.01
C ASP A 8 57.74 -43.37 -0.43
N MET A 9 57.66 -42.30 0.37
CA MET A 9 56.42 -41.81 0.97
C MET A 9 55.75 -40.83 0.02
N THR A 10 54.86 -41.34 -0.81
CA THR A 10 53.94 -40.52 -1.63
C THR A 10 52.97 -39.76 -0.73
N ARG A 11 53.16 -38.43 -0.67
CA ARG A 11 52.27 -37.53 0.05
C ARG A 11 50.98 -37.36 -0.73
N PHE A 12 49.87 -37.91 -0.22
CA PHE A 12 48.53 -37.56 -0.68
C PHE A 12 48.14 -36.21 -0.11
N ALA A 13 48.15 -35.22 -0.99
CA ALA A 13 47.56 -33.92 -0.67
C ALA A 13 46.05 -33.96 -0.81
N PHE A 14 45.32 -33.99 0.32
CA PHE A 14 43.87 -33.78 0.34
C PHE A 14 43.60 -32.30 0.13
N ILE A 15 43.12 -31.93 -1.08
CA ILE A 15 42.57 -30.63 -1.34
C ILE A 15 41.14 -30.59 -0.80
N VAL A 16 40.96 -30.00 0.37
CA VAL A 16 39.64 -29.68 0.92
C VAL A 16 39.12 -28.45 0.19
N PHE A 17 38.16 -28.66 -0.73
CA PHE A 17 37.39 -27.58 -1.32
C PHE A 17 36.41 -27.06 -0.25
N LEU A 18 36.76 -25.94 0.36
CA LEU A 18 35.83 -25.18 1.21
C LEU A 18 34.83 -24.47 0.30
N ILE A 19 33.63 -25.04 0.13
CA ILE A 19 32.50 -24.35 -0.50
C ILE A 19 32.01 -23.34 0.52
N ALA A 20 32.39 -22.08 0.35
CA ALA A 20 31.78 -20.98 1.08
C ALA A 20 30.36 -20.77 0.55
N VAL A 21 29.38 -21.35 1.26
CA VAL A 21 27.97 -21.00 1.07
C VAL A 21 27.80 -19.59 1.63
N VAL A 22 27.80 -18.62 0.73
CA VAL A 22 27.41 -17.24 1.07
C VAL A 22 25.93 -17.28 1.40
N HIS A 23 25.61 -17.39 2.67
CA HIS A 23 24.27 -17.07 3.16
C HIS A 23 24.15 -15.55 3.03
N ALA A 24 23.38 -15.09 2.04
CA ALA A 24 22.81 -13.76 2.10
C ALA A 24 21.93 -13.73 3.37
N GLN A 25 22.46 -13.19 4.44
CA GLN A 25 21.66 -12.86 5.62
C GLN A 25 20.77 -11.71 5.21
N ASP A 26 19.52 -12.04 4.86
CA ASP A 26 18.44 -11.07 4.81
C ASP A 26 18.46 -10.32 6.14
N LYS A 27 18.73 -9.02 6.07
CA LYS A 27 18.59 -8.13 7.22
C LYS A 27 17.09 -8.03 7.53
N ILE A 28 16.59 -8.98 8.30
CA ILE A 28 15.32 -8.85 9.01
C ILE A 28 15.51 -7.65 9.93
N ASP A 29 14.60 -6.67 9.88
CA ASP A 29 14.53 -5.64 10.91
C ASP A 29 14.35 -6.33 12.27
N ASN A 30 15.46 -6.47 12.98
CA ASN A 30 15.58 -7.32 14.16
C ASN A 30 15.18 -6.54 15.43
N SER A 31 14.36 -5.47 15.31
CA SER A 31 13.85 -4.75 16.48
C SER A 31 12.81 -5.57 17.27
N GLY A 32 12.32 -6.69 16.72
CA GLY A 32 11.30 -7.54 17.35
C GLY A 32 9.96 -6.81 17.57
N LYS A 33 9.84 -5.59 17.10
CA LYS A 33 8.68 -4.74 17.34
C LYS A 33 7.63 -4.97 16.27
N ARG A 34 6.44 -5.39 16.70
CA ARG A 34 5.27 -5.60 15.83
C ARG A 34 4.85 -4.29 15.17
N ILE A 35 4.69 -4.30 13.85
CA ILE A 35 4.24 -3.16 13.07
C ILE A 35 2.74 -2.94 13.32
N ARG A 36 2.39 -1.73 13.68
CA ARG A 36 1.01 -1.27 13.89
C ARG A 36 0.58 -0.52 12.64
N TYR A 37 -0.19 -1.18 11.78
CA TYR A 37 -0.67 -0.62 10.54
C TYR A 37 -2.00 0.10 10.73
N ALA A 38 -2.14 1.30 10.15
CA ALA A 38 -3.42 2.00 10.05
C ALA A 38 -3.69 2.40 8.59
N ALA A 39 -4.91 2.11 8.10
CA ALA A 39 -5.39 2.58 6.81
C ALA A 39 -6.28 3.82 7.02
N ILE A 40 -6.02 4.88 6.25
CA ILE A 40 -6.80 6.13 6.24
C ILE A 40 -7.39 6.31 4.85
N GLY A 41 -8.70 6.60 4.78
CA GLY A 41 -9.34 6.77 3.49
C GLY A 41 -10.86 6.86 3.53
N ASP A 42 -11.50 6.32 2.51
CA ASP A 42 -12.95 6.35 2.33
C ASP A 42 -13.52 4.94 2.08
N SER A 43 -14.57 4.83 1.27
CA SER A 43 -15.18 3.54 0.92
C SER A 43 -14.19 2.55 0.30
N TYR A 44 -13.18 3.01 -0.40
CA TYR A 44 -12.16 2.14 -1.00
C TYR A 44 -11.23 1.52 0.04
N SER A 45 -10.87 2.27 1.07
CA SER A 45 -10.02 1.77 2.15
C SER A 45 -10.79 0.89 3.15
N ILE A 46 -12.09 1.18 3.42
CA ILE A 46 -12.91 0.29 4.26
C ILE A 46 -13.27 -1.01 3.54
N GLY A 47 -13.18 -1.05 2.20
CA GLY A 47 -13.53 -2.22 1.39
C GLY A 47 -15.01 -2.32 1.06
N GLU A 48 -15.70 -1.16 0.82
CA GLU A 48 -17.10 -1.18 0.39
C GLU A 48 -17.26 -2.06 -0.85
N GLY A 49 -18.26 -2.94 -0.86
CA GLY A 49 -18.49 -3.89 -1.96
C GLY A 49 -17.87 -5.28 -1.76
N ALA A 50 -17.07 -5.48 -0.70
CA ALA A 50 -16.49 -6.74 -0.27
C ALA A 50 -16.70 -6.97 1.23
N SER A 51 -16.36 -8.15 1.74
CA SER A 51 -16.30 -8.38 3.18
C SER A 51 -15.10 -7.67 3.82
N PRO A 52 -15.11 -7.37 5.11
CA PRO A 52 -14.02 -6.62 5.76
C PRO A 52 -12.65 -7.27 5.62
N ASP A 53 -12.57 -8.57 5.59
CA ASP A 53 -11.35 -9.37 5.42
C ASP A 53 -10.86 -9.42 3.95
N GLU A 54 -11.73 -9.08 2.99
CA GLU A 54 -11.40 -8.95 1.57
C GLU A 54 -11.07 -7.51 1.15
N SER A 55 -11.14 -6.53 2.08
CA SER A 55 -10.63 -5.18 1.81
C SER A 55 -9.13 -5.22 1.52
N TRP A 56 -8.66 -4.40 0.58
CA TRP A 56 -7.24 -4.45 0.21
C TRP A 56 -6.27 -4.21 1.40
N PRO A 57 -6.59 -3.37 2.44
CA PRO A 57 -5.71 -3.25 3.60
C PRO A 57 -5.66 -4.52 4.46
N ALA A 58 -6.76 -5.28 4.54
CA ALA A 58 -6.79 -6.56 5.25
C ALA A 58 -6.00 -7.62 4.49
N VAL A 59 -6.20 -7.74 3.17
CA VAL A 59 -5.45 -8.66 2.29
C VAL A 59 -3.96 -8.35 2.35
N LEU A 60 -3.56 -7.08 2.24
CA LEU A 60 -2.17 -6.63 2.38
C LEU A 60 -1.57 -7.07 3.72
N THR A 61 -2.35 -6.93 4.80
CA THR A 61 -1.89 -7.36 6.13
C THR A 61 -1.65 -8.87 6.18
N GLY A 62 -2.51 -9.66 5.54
CA GLY A 62 -2.37 -11.12 5.41
C GLY A 62 -1.09 -11.51 4.68
N HIS A 63 -0.89 -11.00 3.48
CA HIS A 63 0.28 -11.31 2.65
C HIS A 63 1.60 -10.84 3.29
N LEU A 64 1.61 -9.68 3.96
CA LEU A 64 2.79 -9.23 4.71
C LEU A 64 3.14 -10.20 5.86
N LYS A 65 2.14 -10.80 6.53
CA LYS A 65 2.37 -11.83 7.55
C LYS A 65 2.95 -13.11 6.95
N GLU A 66 2.51 -13.53 5.77
CA GLU A 66 3.07 -14.66 5.03
C GLU A 66 4.56 -14.45 4.73
N GLU A 67 4.96 -13.19 4.43
CA GLU A 67 6.35 -12.76 4.28
C GLU A 67 7.10 -12.59 5.62
N ARG A 68 6.53 -13.09 6.71
CA ARG A 68 7.09 -13.03 8.08
C ARG A 68 7.23 -11.63 8.66
N ILE A 69 6.56 -10.63 8.10
CA ILE A 69 6.44 -9.31 8.69
C ILE A 69 5.44 -9.38 9.85
N GLN A 70 5.88 -9.04 11.04
CA GLN A 70 4.99 -8.98 12.21
C GLN A 70 4.16 -7.69 12.16
N ILE A 71 2.99 -7.75 11.57
CA ILE A 71 2.12 -6.60 11.32
C ILE A 71 0.67 -6.89 11.72
N ASP A 72 -0.01 -5.90 12.27
CA ASP A 72 -1.45 -5.95 12.51
C ASP A 72 -2.12 -4.66 12.01
N LEU A 73 -3.24 -4.79 11.32
CA LEU A 73 -4.12 -3.68 11.00
C LEU A 73 -4.85 -3.25 12.28
N VAL A 74 -4.30 -2.23 12.95
CA VAL A 74 -4.78 -1.79 14.27
C VAL A 74 -5.88 -0.74 14.18
N ALA A 75 -6.03 -0.09 13.01
CA ALA A 75 -7.09 0.86 12.74
C ALA A 75 -7.39 0.95 11.23
N ASN A 76 -8.65 0.96 10.89
CA ASN A 76 -9.18 1.39 9.60
C ASN A 76 -10.44 2.21 9.87
N PRO A 77 -10.30 3.49 10.24
CA PRO A 77 -11.45 4.36 10.58
C PRO A 77 -12.19 4.89 9.35
N SER A 78 -11.77 4.50 8.16
CA SER A 78 -12.33 4.94 6.87
C SER A 78 -13.84 4.72 6.79
N ARG A 79 -14.54 5.60 6.08
CA ARG A 79 -15.99 5.49 5.88
C ARG A 79 -16.41 5.90 4.47
N THR A 80 -17.44 5.22 4.00
CA THR A 80 -18.12 5.54 2.75
C THR A 80 -18.57 7.00 2.71
N GLY A 81 -18.26 7.69 1.62
CA GLY A 81 -18.64 9.08 1.39
C GLY A 81 -17.74 10.14 2.03
N TRP A 82 -16.73 9.73 2.82
CA TRP A 82 -15.84 10.69 3.48
C TRP A 82 -14.86 11.36 2.52
N THR A 83 -14.71 12.66 2.74
CA THR A 83 -13.75 13.55 2.06
C THR A 83 -12.49 13.71 2.87
N THR A 84 -11.49 14.37 2.30
CA THR A 84 -10.28 14.77 3.04
C THR A 84 -10.59 15.56 4.30
N GLN A 85 -11.68 16.36 4.34
CA GLN A 85 -12.06 17.09 5.55
C GLN A 85 -12.54 16.15 6.64
N GLN A 86 -13.40 15.16 6.33
CA GLN A 86 -13.82 14.18 7.33
C GLN A 86 -12.64 13.30 7.79
N ALA A 87 -11.71 12.96 6.91
CA ALA A 87 -10.49 12.25 7.32
C ALA A 87 -9.68 13.07 8.34
N ILE A 88 -9.54 14.38 8.13
CA ILE A 88 -8.89 15.29 9.09
C ILE A 88 -9.63 15.32 10.43
N ASP A 89 -10.95 15.49 10.40
CA ASP A 89 -11.75 15.73 11.59
C ASP A 89 -12.03 14.44 12.40
N GLN A 90 -12.18 13.31 11.73
CA GLN A 90 -12.66 12.07 12.34
C GLN A 90 -11.60 10.95 12.36
N GLU A 91 -10.81 10.79 11.30
CA GLU A 91 -9.85 9.68 11.22
C GLU A 91 -8.53 10.01 11.93
N LEU A 92 -8.00 11.23 11.78
CA LEU A 92 -6.74 11.61 12.45
C LEU A 92 -6.77 11.44 13.97
N PRO A 93 -7.84 11.76 14.71
CA PRO A 93 -7.90 11.49 16.15
C PRO A 93 -7.77 10.00 16.47
N ILE A 94 -8.46 9.13 15.70
CA ILE A 94 -8.39 7.67 15.86
C ILE A 94 -7.00 7.17 15.49
N PHE A 95 -6.43 7.66 14.40
CA PHE A 95 -5.07 7.36 13.95
C PHE A 95 -4.03 7.66 15.04
N ARG A 96 -4.07 8.86 15.61
CA ARG A 96 -3.17 9.26 16.71
C ARG A 96 -3.33 8.34 17.92
N LYS A 97 -4.57 8.03 18.32
CA LYS A 97 -4.85 7.11 19.43
C LYS A 97 -4.34 5.70 19.17
N ALA A 98 -4.42 5.23 17.93
CA ALA A 98 -3.94 3.91 17.54
C ALA A 98 -2.41 3.81 17.56
N GLN A 99 -1.67 4.92 17.59
CA GLN A 99 -0.20 4.95 17.60
C GLN A 99 0.41 4.00 16.53
N PRO A 100 0.07 4.16 15.25
CA PRO A 100 0.60 3.30 14.21
C PRO A 100 2.09 3.54 13.98
N SER A 101 2.76 2.55 13.40
CA SER A 101 4.15 2.64 12.93
C SER A 101 4.26 2.44 11.42
N PHE A 102 3.14 2.20 10.74
CA PHE A 102 3.00 2.18 9.29
C PHE A 102 1.58 2.62 8.91
N ALA A 103 1.44 3.33 7.81
CA ALA A 103 0.13 3.76 7.34
C ALA A 103 0.02 3.73 5.82
N THR A 104 -1.23 3.59 5.35
CA THR A 104 -1.62 3.90 3.97
C THR A 104 -2.63 5.03 3.96
N LEU A 105 -2.59 5.86 2.90
CA LEU A 105 -3.55 6.94 2.67
C LEU A 105 -4.11 6.83 1.25
N GLN A 106 -5.43 6.63 1.15
CA GLN A 106 -6.17 6.58 -0.10
C GLN A 106 -7.47 7.38 0.07
N ILE A 107 -7.51 8.64 -0.39
CA ILE A 107 -8.62 9.56 -0.15
C ILE A 107 -8.76 10.58 -1.27
N GLY A 108 -9.96 11.13 -1.48
CA GLY A 108 -10.19 12.26 -2.36
C GLY A 108 -11.27 12.06 -3.41
N VAL A 109 -11.76 10.84 -3.64
CA VAL A 109 -12.84 10.61 -4.60
C VAL A 109 -14.09 11.42 -4.22
N ASN A 110 -14.44 11.47 -2.95
CA ASN A 110 -15.62 12.19 -2.47
C ASN A 110 -15.44 13.70 -2.48
N ASP A 111 -14.21 14.21 -2.36
CA ASP A 111 -13.91 15.63 -2.60
C ASP A 111 -14.29 16.00 -4.04
N TRP A 112 -13.87 15.19 -5.02
CA TRP A 112 -14.23 15.42 -6.41
C TRP A 112 -15.74 15.32 -6.65
N VAL A 113 -16.40 14.28 -6.11
CA VAL A 113 -17.85 14.07 -6.23
C VAL A 113 -18.64 15.25 -5.66
N GLN A 114 -18.21 15.80 -4.53
CA GLN A 114 -18.83 16.93 -3.86
C GLN A 114 -18.48 18.29 -4.51
N GLY A 115 -17.58 18.32 -5.50
CA GLY A 115 -17.21 19.53 -6.22
C GLY A 115 -16.21 20.41 -5.47
N ILE A 116 -15.43 19.83 -4.57
CA ILE A 116 -14.31 20.53 -3.94
C ILE A 116 -13.27 20.85 -5.03
N ASP A 117 -12.83 22.08 -5.06
CA ASP A 117 -11.83 22.53 -6.03
C ASP A 117 -10.43 21.97 -5.74
N GLU A 118 -9.59 21.92 -6.78
CA GLU A 118 -8.23 21.39 -6.73
C GLU A 118 -7.35 22.06 -5.67
N LYS A 119 -7.50 23.37 -5.47
CA LYS A 119 -6.72 24.13 -4.48
C LYS A 119 -7.08 23.69 -3.06
N THR A 120 -8.37 23.59 -2.77
CA THR A 120 -8.87 23.14 -1.46
C THR A 120 -8.52 21.69 -1.21
N PHE A 121 -8.67 20.80 -2.21
CA PHE A 121 -8.24 19.40 -2.12
C PHE A 121 -6.74 19.32 -1.83
N ARG A 122 -5.89 20.03 -2.57
CA ARG A 122 -4.43 20.07 -2.36
C ARG A 122 -4.08 20.47 -0.93
N GLN A 123 -4.71 21.52 -0.42
CA GLN A 123 -4.46 22.00 0.96
C GLN A 123 -4.80 20.94 2.00
N ARG A 124 -5.96 20.29 1.87
CA ARG A 124 -6.44 19.27 2.81
C ARG A 124 -5.61 17.99 2.72
N PHE A 125 -5.32 17.52 1.52
CA PHE A 125 -4.47 16.34 1.30
C PHE A 125 -3.07 16.55 1.89
N THR A 126 -2.47 17.71 1.61
CA THR A 126 -1.17 18.12 2.14
C THR A 126 -1.18 18.12 3.67
N PHE A 127 -2.16 18.77 4.27
CA PHE A 127 -2.31 18.82 5.72
C PHE A 127 -2.44 17.40 6.32
N LEU A 128 -3.30 16.56 5.73
CA LEU A 128 -3.54 15.20 6.19
C LEU A 128 -2.25 14.36 6.13
N ALA A 129 -1.53 14.40 5.00
CA ALA A 129 -0.26 13.69 4.85
C ALA A 129 0.79 14.16 5.87
N ASP A 130 0.92 15.47 6.09
CA ASP A 130 1.87 16.04 7.05
C ASP A 130 1.53 15.64 8.50
N GLN A 131 0.23 15.60 8.86
CA GLN A 131 -0.20 15.14 10.19
C GLN A 131 0.07 13.65 10.40
N ILE A 132 -0.14 12.81 9.38
CA ILE A 132 0.19 11.38 9.44
C ILE A 132 1.71 11.22 9.61
N LEU A 133 2.51 11.91 8.82
CA LEU A 133 3.98 11.87 8.91
C LEU A 133 4.50 12.32 10.28
N THR A 134 3.86 13.31 10.90
CA THR A 134 4.22 13.76 12.26
C THR A 134 4.08 12.63 13.28
N VAL A 135 3.07 11.77 13.14
CA VAL A 135 2.86 10.61 14.03
C VAL A 135 3.85 9.48 13.74
N LEU A 136 4.08 9.20 12.44
CA LEU A 136 4.93 8.09 12.01
C LEU A 136 6.44 8.37 12.23
N GLY A 137 6.87 9.62 12.12
CA GLY A 137 8.26 10.05 12.30
C GLY A 137 9.20 9.68 11.15
N ASP A 138 8.76 8.86 10.20
CA ASP A 138 9.54 8.42 9.03
C ASP A 138 8.65 8.39 7.79
N LYS A 139 9.12 9.05 6.72
CA LYS A 139 8.42 9.08 5.42
C LYS A 139 8.28 7.70 4.78
N ASN A 140 9.21 6.79 5.06
CA ASN A 140 9.15 5.41 4.55
C ASN A 140 8.05 4.58 5.24
N ARG A 141 7.38 5.12 6.23
CA ARG A 141 6.28 4.47 6.94
C ARG A 141 4.90 4.94 6.47
N LEU A 142 4.84 5.83 5.46
CA LEU A 142 3.59 6.23 4.80
C LEU A 142 3.61 5.85 3.33
N LEU A 143 2.63 5.05 2.91
CA LEU A 143 2.39 4.67 1.52
C LEU A 143 1.10 5.34 1.03
N ILE A 144 1.20 6.04 -0.10
CA ILE A 144 0.07 6.69 -0.75
C ILE A 144 -0.48 5.77 -1.84
N VAL A 145 -1.81 5.69 -1.95
CA VAL A 145 -2.49 5.00 -3.06
C VAL A 145 -3.36 6.01 -3.78
N THR A 146 -3.31 6.04 -5.11
CA THR A 146 -4.11 6.96 -5.93
C THR A 146 -5.61 6.60 -5.90
N ILE A 147 -6.45 7.51 -6.38
CA ILE A 147 -7.90 7.32 -6.50
C ILE A 147 -8.17 6.50 -7.77
N PRO A 148 -9.03 5.45 -7.72
CA PRO A 148 -9.42 4.68 -8.90
C PRO A 148 -10.33 5.47 -9.84
N ASP A 149 -10.35 5.11 -11.11
CA ASP A 149 -11.31 5.66 -12.09
C ASP A 149 -12.68 4.98 -11.95
N PHE A 150 -13.53 5.51 -11.09
CA PHE A 150 -14.89 4.99 -10.94
C PHE A 150 -15.83 5.39 -12.08
N GLY A 151 -15.39 6.30 -12.97
CA GLY A 151 -16.17 6.73 -14.13
C GLY A 151 -16.47 5.59 -15.12
N VAL A 152 -15.65 4.55 -15.12
CA VAL A 152 -15.82 3.36 -15.97
C VAL A 152 -16.86 2.36 -15.41
N THR A 153 -17.29 2.54 -14.16
CA THR A 153 -18.22 1.60 -13.51
C THR A 153 -19.66 1.82 -13.97
N PRO A 154 -20.53 0.79 -13.87
CA PRO A 154 -21.93 0.86 -14.36
C PRO A 154 -22.72 2.03 -13.83
N THR A 155 -22.55 2.40 -12.57
CA THR A 155 -23.30 3.49 -11.94
C THR A 155 -22.48 4.77 -11.79
N GLY A 156 -21.20 4.74 -12.13
CA GLY A 156 -20.29 5.89 -12.02
C GLY A 156 -20.82 7.16 -12.69
N ALA A 157 -21.37 7.03 -13.90
CA ALA A 157 -21.92 8.17 -14.65
C ALA A 157 -22.96 9.01 -13.87
N ARG A 158 -23.64 8.44 -12.88
CA ARG A 158 -24.60 9.14 -12.01
C ARG A 158 -23.94 10.27 -11.19
N TYR A 159 -22.65 10.18 -10.96
CA TYR A 159 -21.88 11.15 -10.17
C TYR A 159 -21.20 12.21 -11.01
N ALA A 160 -21.27 12.11 -12.35
CA ALA A 160 -20.61 13.03 -13.28
C ALA A 160 -21.12 14.49 -13.14
N ARG A 161 -22.44 14.68 -12.99
CA ARG A 161 -23.06 16.01 -12.91
C ARG A 161 -22.58 16.96 -14.02
N GLY A 162 -22.47 16.43 -15.25
CA GLY A 162 -21.97 17.17 -16.41
C GLY A 162 -20.45 17.36 -16.49
N ARG A 163 -19.67 16.75 -15.59
CA ARG A 163 -18.21 16.76 -15.60
C ARG A 163 -17.65 15.42 -16.09
N SER A 164 -16.44 15.41 -16.63
CA SER A 164 -15.69 14.18 -16.93
C SER A 164 -15.11 13.62 -15.63
N ILE A 165 -15.56 12.43 -15.22
CA ILE A 165 -15.07 11.77 -13.99
C ILE A 165 -13.60 11.42 -14.17
N SER A 166 -13.24 10.70 -15.23
CA SER A 166 -11.87 10.24 -15.46
C SER A 166 -10.86 11.39 -15.51
N GLU A 167 -11.20 12.50 -16.19
CA GLU A 167 -10.32 13.69 -16.22
C GLU A 167 -10.19 14.35 -14.85
N GLY A 168 -11.30 14.46 -14.12
CA GLY A 168 -11.31 15.06 -12.79
C GLY A 168 -10.53 14.23 -11.77
N ILE A 169 -10.67 12.90 -11.78
CA ILE A 169 -9.90 12.00 -10.91
C ILE A 169 -8.42 12.00 -11.33
N ALA A 170 -8.11 11.99 -12.63
CA ALA A 170 -6.74 12.12 -13.10
C ALA A 170 -6.08 13.43 -12.62
N SER A 171 -6.84 14.56 -12.58
CA SER A 171 -6.36 15.82 -12.04
C SER A 171 -6.07 15.74 -10.53
N PHE A 172 -6.92 15.09 -9.75
CA PHE A 172 -6.69 14.88 -8.32
C PHE A 172 -5.51 13.96 -8.07
N ASN A 173 -5.37 12.88 -8.86
CA ASN A 173 -4.22 11.99 -8.78
C ASN A 173 -2.90 12.69 -9.14
N ARG A 174 -2.91 13.64 -10.08
CA ARG A 174 -1.74 14.50 -10.33
C ARG A 174 -1.35 15.29 -9.08
N ILE A 175 -2.32 15.88 -8.37
CA ILE A 175 -2.06 16.59 -7.11
C ILE A 175 -1.47 15.64 -6.05
N ILE A 176 -2.04 14.45 -5.89
CA ILE A 176 -1.53 13.41 -4.98
C ILE A 176 -0.07 13.10 -5.29
N ASN A 177 0.24 12.85 -6.57
CA ASN A 177 1.62 12.54 -7.01
C ASN A 177 2.59 13.70 -6.77
N GLU A 178 2.21 14.93 -7.12
CA GLU A 178 3.04 16.13 -6.91
C GLU A 178 3.35 16.35 -5.42
N GLU A 179 2.33 16.30 -4.56
CA GLU A 179 2.50 16.55 -3.13
C GLU A 179 3.25 15.41 -2.42
N SER A 180 3.06 14.17 -2.87
CA SER A 180 3.78 13.01 -2.38
C SER A 180 5.26 13.07 -2.78
N THR A 181 5.55 13.43 -4.04
CA THR A 181 6.92 13.60 -4.55
C THR A 181 7.70 14.66 -3.77
N LYS A 182 7.08 15.82 -3.49
CA LYS A 182 7.70 16.89 -2.67
C LYS A 182 8.11 16.40 -1.27
N ARG A 183 7.41 15.41 -0.73
CA ARG A 183 7.67 14.79 0.59
C ARG A 183 8.57 13.57 0.52
N GLY A 184 8.92 13.13 -0.68
CA GLY A 184 9.66 11.88 -0.91
C GLY A 184 8.89 10.63 -0.48
N LEU A 185 7.55 10.67 -0.57
CA LEU A 185 6.67 9.55 -0.30
C LEU A 185 6.58 8.59 -1.49
N ARG A 186 6.35 7.32 -1.20
CA ARG A 186 6.04 6.32 -2.22
C ARG A 186 4.56 6.39 -2.56
N VAL A 187 4.26 6.31 -3.85
CA VAL A 187 2.90 6.27 -4.38
C VAL A 187 2.72 5.00 -5.17
N VAL A 188 1.61 4.31 -4.97
CA VAL A 188 1.12 3.25 -5.85
C VAL A 188 -0.04 3.80 -6.66
N ASP A 189 0.11 3.78 -7.98
CA ASP A 189 -0.91 4.26 -8.89
C ASP A 189 -1.79 3.10 -9.37
N ILE A 190 -3.06 3.14 -8.95
CA ILE A 190 -4.08 2.16 -9.32
C ILE A 190 -5.03 2.68 -10.40
N PHE A 191 -4.87 3.93 -10.86
CA PHE A 191 -5.84 4.59 -11.75
C PHE A 191 -6.04 3.83 -13.06
N GLU A 192 -4.96 3.49 -13.76
CA GLU A 192 -5.07 2.73 -15.01
C GLU A 192 -5.54 1.29 -14.80
N LEU A 193 -5.12 0.64 -13.70
CA LEU A 193 -5.56 -0.71 -13.35
C LEU A 193 -7.08 -0.75 -13.15
N SER A 194 -7.63 0.23 -12.42
CA SER A 194 -9.05 0.31 -12.08
C SER A 194 -9.98 0.48 -13.29
N LYS A 195 -9.47 0.94 -14.43
CA LYS A 195 -10.27 1.04 -15.68
C LYS A 195 -10.77 -0.31 -16.18
N LYS A 196 -10.12 -1.42 -15.80
CA LYS A 196 -10.58 -2.78 -16.10
C LYS A 196 -11.97 -3.08 -15.54
N MET A 197 -12.43 -2.35 -14.52
CA MET A 197 -13.80 -2.45 -14.01
C MET A 197 -14.86 -2.10 -15.07
N GLY A 198 -14.50 -1.32 -16.09
CA GLY A 198 -15.38 -1.06 -17.24
C GLY A 198 -15.50 -2.23 -18.22
N GLU A 199 -14.54 -3.13 -18.21
CA GLU A 199 -14.43 -4.26 -19.15
C GLU A 199 -14.89 -5.60 -18.52
N ASP A 200 -14.59 -5.81 -17.22
CA ASP A 200 -14.93 -7.04 -16.49
C ASP A 200 -15.87 -6.73 -15.31
N ARG A 201 -17.12 -7.14 -15.45
CA ARG A 201 -18.16 -6.99 -14.43
C ARG A 201 -17.86 -7.71 -13.11
N LEU A 202 -17.01 -8.72 -13.12
CA LEU A 202 -16.59 -9.43 -11.91
C LEU A 202 -15.69 -8.57 -11.01
N LEU A 203 -15.14 -7.46 -11.54
CA LEU A 203 -14.34 -6.51 -10.78
C LEU A 203 -15.18 -5.46 -10.05
N VAL A 204 -16.50 -5.41 -10.35
CA VAL A 204 -17.42 -4.44 -9.75
C VAL A 204 -18.37 -5.15 -8.79
N ALA A 205 -18.60 -4.57 -7.64
CA ALA A 205 -19.53 -5.07 -6.63
C ALA A 205 -20.99 -4.99 -7.11
N ALA A 206 -21.91 -5.59 -6.36
CA ALA A 206 -23.34 -5.65 -6.70
C ALA A 206 -24.01 -4.28 -6.80
N ASP A 207 -23.47 -3.25 -6.15
CA ASP A 207 -23.97 -1.87 -6.23
C ASP A 207 -23.66 -1.17 -7.57
N GLY A 208 -22.81 -1.80 -8.38
CA GLY A 208 -22.41 -1.30 -9.69
C GLY A 208 -21.45 -0.10 -9.64
N LEU A 209 -20.87 0.20 -8.47
CA LEU A 209 -19.99 1.35 -8.23
C LEU A 209 -18.65 0.94 -7.63
N HIS A 210 -18.68 0.27 -6.48
CA HIS A 210 -17.49 -0.07 -5.74
C HIS A 210 -16.76 -1.29 -6.33
N PRO A 211 -15.46 -1.43 -6.06
CA PRO A 211 -14.72 -2.63 -6.43
C PRO A 211 -15.29 -3.87 -5.74
N SER A 212 -15.24 -5.00 -6.43
CA SER A 212 -15.45 -6.30 -5.78
C SER A 212 -14.20 -6.74 -5.01
N ALA A 213 -14.33 -7.80 -4.21
CA ALA A 213 -13.18 -8.46 -3.57
C ALA A 213 -12.09 -8.83 -4.58
N LYS A 214 -12.47 -9.25 -5.80
CA LYS A 214 -11.52 -9.56 -6.89
C LYS A 214 -10.71 -8.34 -7.30
N GLU A 215 -11.33 -7.19 -7.46
CA GLU A 215 -10.63 -5.94 -7.82
C GLU A 215 -9.74 -5.44 -6.69
N TYR A 216 -10.18 -5.51 -5.43
CA TYR A 216 -9.34 -5.19 -4.28
C TYR A 216 -8.09 -6.07 -4.21
N ALA A 217 -8.21 -7.35 -4.55
CA ALA A 217 -7.07 -8.24 -4.66
C ALA A 217 -6.12 -7.87 -5.82
N GLU A 218 -6.65 -7.38 -6.96
CA GLU A 218 -5.80 -6.87 -8.05
C GLU A 218 -5.05 -5.59 -7.64
N TRP A 219 -5.68 -4.69 -6.88
CA TRP A 219 -4.99 -3.51 -6.35
C TRP A 219 -3.88 -3.91 -5.37
N GLU A 220 -4.21 -4.83 -4.48
CA GLU A 220 -3.25 -5.30 -3.48
C GLU A 220 -1.99 -5.90 -4.11
N LYS A 221 -2.10 -6.64 -5.21
CA LYS A 221 -0.94 -7.21 -5.93
C LYS A 221 0.11 -6.17 -6.34
N ILE A 222 -0.31 -4.93 -6.63
CA ILE A 222 0.63 -3.85 -6.97
C ILE A 222 1.02 -3.01 -5.75
N ILE A 223 0.20 -2.98 -4.69
CA ILE A 223 0.49 -2.31 -3.42
C ILE A 223 1.50 -3.11 -2.60
N PHE A 224 1.32 -4.43 -2.53
CA PHE A 224 2.11 -5.34 -1.71
C PHE A 224 3.63 -5.22 -1.90
N PRO A 225 4.19 -5.29 -3.12
CA PRO A 225 5.65 -5.24 -3.29
C PRO A 225 6.25 -3.92 -2.80
N VAL A 226 5.52 -2.81 -2.94
CA VAL A 226 5.96 -1.49 -2.47
C VAL A 226 5.92 -1.40 -0.96
N ALA A 227 4.83 -1.89 -0.34
CA ALA A 227 4.71 -1.96 1.12
C ALA A 227 5.80 -2.85 1.73
N LEU A 228 6.04 -4.03 1.14
CA LEU A 228 7.07 -4.96 1.58
C LEU A 228 8.47 -4.34 1.52
N GLU A 229 8.79 -3.62 0.43
CA GLU A 229 10.07 -2.89 0.30
C GLU A 229 10.24 -1.85 1.41
N LEU A 230 9.19 -1.07 1.70
CA LEU A 230 9.21 -0.05 2.75
C LEU A 230 9.40 -0.63 4.16
N LEU A 231 8.82 -1.81 4.41
CA LEU A 231 8.85 -2.45 5.72
C LEU A 231 10.11 -3.28 5.96
N LYS A 232 10.83 -3.68 4.91
CA LYS A 232 12.12 -4.38 5.01
C LYS A 232 13.33 -3.43 5.18
N LYS A 233 13.10 -2.12 5.07
CA LYS A 233 14.13 -1.07 5.32
C LYS A 233 14.14 -0.66 6.78
#